data_db5d5ef2df1ab28fb1ed025bc5aea675
#
_entry.id   db5d5ef2df1ab28fb1ed025bc5aea675
#
_cell.length_a   1.000
_cell.length_b   1.000
_cell.length_c   1.000
_cell.angle_alpha   90.00
_cell.angle_beta   90.00
_cell.angle_gamma   90.00
#
_symmetry.space_group_name_H-M   'P 1'
#
loop_
_entity.id
_entity.type
_entity.pdbx_description
1 polymer ?
#
loop_
_entity_poly.entity_id
_entity_poly.type
_entity_poly.pdbx_seq_one_letter_code
_entity_poly.pdbx_strand_id
1 'polypeptide(L)'
;FISVDMEGGRVHRMKEPFTQWPALKNLGDIESSSVCFQFTQYMGKELKSIGINLDYAPCVDVLTNPENQVIGDRSLSKDSEVVSKLASALVRGYIKSDILSCAKHFPGHGFTSVDSHHDLPVDQRNLKELEDKGDLEPFKRVIKSRVDMIMTAHIKFPNIDPQHPVTLSPLFIGQFLKGALRYRGIVITDDLDMKALTKHFPKEDIPVLALQ
;
A
#
# COMPACT_ATOMS: atom_id res chain seq x y z
N PHE A 1 16.51 -2.46 -9.01
CA PHE A 1 15.18 -2.01 -9.48
C PHE A 1 15.25 -0.57 -9.98
N ILE A 2 14.49 -0.27 -11.03
CA ILE A 2 14.21 1.10 -11.49
C ILE A 2 12.73 1.29 -11.22
N SER A 3 12.39 2.17 -10.27
CA SER A 3 11.06 2.22 -9.67
C SER A 3 10.43 3.60 -9.76
N VAL A 4 9.11 3.62 -9.62
CA VAL A 4 8.30 4.85 -9.61
C VAL A 4 7.08 4.67 -8.71
N ASP A 5 6.52 5.79 -8.22
CA ASP A 5 5.16 5.87 -7.73
C ASP A 5 4.22 6.32 -8.84
N MET A 6 3.47 5.40 -9.40
CA MET A 6 2.56 5.66 -10.51
C MET A 6 1.19 5.05 -10.23
N GLU A 7 0.44 5.65 -9.30
CA GLU A 7 -0.89 5.16 -8.92
C GLU A 7 -1.99 5.65 -9.87
N GLY A 8 -1.71 6.74 -10.57
CA GLY A 8 -2.69 7.59 -11.23
C GLY A 8 -3.20 8.73 -10.34
N GLY A 9 -4.07 9.57 -10.89
CA GLY A 9 -4.59 10.74 -10.17
C GLY A 9 -3.48 11.66 -9.67
N ARG A 10 -3.51 12.04 -8.40
CA ARG A 10 -2.51 12.93 -7.80
C ARG A 10 -1.15 12.29 -7.54
N VAL A 11 -1.06 10.96 -7.51
CA VAL A 11 0.21 10.22 -7.41
C VAL A 11 0.60 9.74 -8.80
N HIS A 12 1.10 10.69 -9.59
CA HIS A 12 1.43 10.51 -10.99
C HIS A 12 2.72 11.27 -11.31
N ARG A 13 3.82 10.56 -11.56
CA ARG A 13 5.15 11.18 -11.73
C ARG A 13 5.48 11.53 -13.17
N MET A 14 4.88 10.83 -14.14
CA MET A 14 5.14 11.05 -15.55
C MET A 14 4.18 12.11 -16.09
N LYS A 15 4.76 13.17 -16.69
CA LYS A 15 3.99 14.23 -17.38
C LYS A 15 3.85 13.89 -18.87
N GLU A 16 3.06 14.70 -19.59
CA GLU A 16 2.97 14.55 -21.05
C GLU A 16 4.37 14.38 -21.68
N PRO A 17 4.53 13.49 -22.65
CA PRO A 17 3.49 12.84 -23.47
C PRO A 17 2.94 11.51 -22.88
N PHE A 18 3.26 11.16 -21.65
CA PHE A 18 2.73 9.95 -21.00
C PHE A 18 1.22 10.08 -20.72
N THR A 19 0.56 8.94 -20.72
CA THR A 19 -0.88 8.87 -20.39
C THR A 19 -1.15 9.45 -19.01
N GLN A 20 -2.10 10.35 -18.90
CA GLN A 20 -2.54 10.91 -17.63
C GLN A 20 -3.61 9.97 -17.02
N TRP A 21 -3.15 9.05 -16.18
CA TRP A 21 -3.97 7.99 -15.59
C TRP A 21 -4.90 8.58 -14.52
N PRO A 22 -6.20 8.20 -14.51
CA PRO A 22 -7.15 8.65 -13.49
C PRO A 22 -6.81 8.08 -12.09
N ALA A 23 -7.38 8.69 -11.04
CA ALA A 23 -7.26 8.20 -9.68
C ALA A 23 -7.94 6.83 -9.51
N LEU A 24 -7.46 6.01 -8.58
CA LEU A 24 -8.02 4.69 -8.29
C LEU A 24 -9.50 4.75 -7.87
N LYS A 25 -9.92 5.84 -7.22
CA LYS A 25 -11.35 6.06 -6.92
C LYS A 25 -12.24 5.94 -8.16
N ASN A 26 -11.82 6.47 -9.30
CA ASN A 26 -12.59 6.38 -10.55
C ASN A 26 -12.76 4.91 -11.00
N LEU A 27 -11.75 4.06 -10.79
CA LEU A 27 -11.84 2.63 -11.06
C LEU A 27 -12.77 1.94 -10.05
N GLY A 28 -12.71 2.38 -8.80
CA GLY A 28 -13.62 1.93 -7.74
C GLY A 28 -15.08 2.23 -8.08
N ASP A 29 -15.37 3.44 -8.57
CA ASP A 29 -16.73 3.86 -8.96
C ASP A 29 -17.28 3.03 -10.16
N ILE A 30 -16.39 2.53 -11.04
CA ILE A 30 -16.75 1.64 -12.15
C ILE A 30 -16.98 0.19 -11.69
N GLU A 31 -16.30 -0.25 -10.64
CA GLU A 31 -16.32 -1.60 -10.04
C GLU A 31 -16.02 -2.75 -11.03
N SER A 32 -15.30 -2.49 -12.11
CA SER A 32 -14.96 -3.48 -13.12
C SER A 32 -13.56 -4.06 -12.97
N SER A 33 -13.46 -5.34 -12.61
CA SER A 33 -12.17 -6.05 -12.57
C SER A 33 -11.46 -6.09 -13.93
N SER A 34 -12.21 -6.12 -15.03
CA SER A 34 -11.64 -6.10 -16.38
C SER A 34 -10.97 -4.75 -16.66
N VAL A 35 -11.64 -3.65 -16.30
CA VAL A 35 -11.09 -2.29 -16.45
C VAL A 35 -9.82 -2.13 -15.59
N CYS A 36 -9.86 -2.56 -14.32
CA CYS A 36 -8.70 -2.51 -13.43
C CYS A 36 -7.52 -3.31 -13.98
N PHE A 37 -7.75 -4.52 -14.48
CA PHE A 37 -6.71 -5.34 -15.12
C PHE A 37 -6.10 -4.62 -16.32
N GLN A 38 -6.91 -4.06 -17.23
CA GLN A 38 -6.44 -3.35 -18.39
C GLN A 38 -5.68 -2.06 -18.02
N PHE A 39 -6.16 -1.35 -17.01
CA PHE A 39 -5.53 -0.13 -16.49
C PHE A 39 -4.06 -0.37 -16.17
N THR A 40 -3.76 -1.32 -15.27
CA THR A 40 -2.36 -1.61 -14.90
C THR A 40 -1.59 -2.35 -15.98
N GLN A 41 -2.26 -3.11 -16.84
CA GLN A 41 -1.60 -3.73 -17.99
C GLN A 41 -1.07 -2.67 -18.98
N TYR A 42 -1.84 -1.64 -19.26
CA TYR A 42 -1.42 -0.57 -20.18
C TYR A 42 -0.42 0.38 -19.51
N MET A 43 -0.67 0.79 -18.28
CA MET A 43 0.27 1.58 -17.49
C MET A 43 1.62 0.87 -17.38
N GLY A 44 1.63 -0.42 -17.06
CA GLY A 44 2.85 -1.20 -16.97
C GLY A 44 3.62 -1.31 -18.29
N LYS A 45 2.93 -1.42 -19.42
CA LYS A 45 3.58 -1.38 -20.75
C LYS A 45 4.25 -0.03 -21.01
N GLU A 46 3.60 1.06 -20.63
CA GLU A 46 4.14 2.42 -20.75
C GLU A 46 5.39 2.57 -19.89
N LEU A 47 5.31 2.16 -18.60
CA LEU A 47 6.45 2.19 -17.68
C LEU A 47 7.63 1.34 -18.20
N LYS A 48 7.34 0.13 -18.69
CA LYS A 48 8.36 -0.77 -19.24
C LYS A 48 9.06 -0.18 -20.45
N SER A 49 8.35 0.59 -21.28
CA SER A 49 8.93 1.20 -22.49
C SER A 49 10.06 2.18 -22.20
N ILE A 50 10.13 2.71 -20.98
CA ILE A 50 11.17 3.64 -20.51
C ILE A 50 12.13 3.00 -19.50
N GLY A 51 12.07 1.66 -19.36
CA GLY A 51 13.01 0.89 -18.54
C GLY A 51 12.62 0.78 -17.05
N ILE A 52 11.45 1.26 -16.62
CA ILE A 52 10.94 1.03 -15.28
C ILE A 52 10.50 -0.43 -15.15
N ASN A 53 10.85 -1.07 -14.04
CA ASN A 53 10.53 -2.47 -13.78
C ASN A 53 9.81 -2.72 -12.46
N LEU A 54 9.55 -1.66 -11.66
CA LEU A 54 8.83 -1.72 -10.41
C LEU A 54 7.93 -0.47 -10.29
N ASP A 55 6.66 -0.69 -9.97
CA ASP A 55 5.73 0.38 -9.57
C ASP A 55 5.33 0.19 -8.09
N TYR A 56 5.47 1.24 -7.29
CA TYR A 56 4.98 1.26 -5.91
C TYR A 56 3.45 1.47 -5.89
N ALA A 57 2.75 0.56 -6.54
CA ALA A 57 1.29 0.48 -6.67
C ALA A 57 0.85 -0.98 -6.74
N PRO A 58 -0.41 -1.32 -6.42
CA PRO A 58 -1.51 -0.39 -6.13
C PRO A 58 -1.61 0.00 -4.65
N CYS A 59 -2.25 1.16 -4.39
CA CYS A 59 -2.80 1.45 -3.08
C CYS A 59 -4.01 0.54 -2.84
N VAL A 60 -3.98 -0.23 -1.74
CA VAL A 60 -5.03 -1.19 -1.36
C VAL A 60 -5.70 -0.81 -0.04
N ASP A 61 -5.45 0.40 0.43
CA ASP A 61 -6.07 0.93 1.65
C ASP A 61 -7.58 1.09 1.47
N VAL A 62 -8.35 0.63 2.47
CA VAL A 62 -9.80 0.81 2.52
C VAL A 62 -10.11 2.15 3.16
N LEU A 63 -10.77 3.08 2.48
CA LEU A 63 -11.06 4.42 2.99
C LEU A 63 -12.20 4.38 4.00
N THR A 64 -11.93 3.91 5.22
CA THR A 64 -12.91 3.80 6.29
C THR A 64 -13.12 5.12 7.07
N ASN A 65 -12.14 6.02 7.02
CA ASN A 65 -12.26 7.38 7.54
C ASN A 65 -12.39 8.37 6.37
N PRO A 66 -13.56 8.99 6.15
CA PRO A 66 -13.76 9.94 5.05
C PRO A 66 -12.91 11.22 5.16
N GLU A 67 -12.44 11.56 6.38
CA GLU A 67 -11.58 12.71 6.64
C GLU A 67 -10.11 12.44 6.29
N ASN A 68 -9.76 11.20 5.95
CA ASN A 68 -8.39 10.84 5.58
C ASN A 68 -8.04 11.37 4.19
N GLN A 69 -7.38 12.53 4.15
CA GLN A 69 -6.93 13.16 2.91
C GLN A 69 -5.66 12.52 2.33
N VAL A 70 -4.89 11.79 3.14
CA VAL A 70 -3.65 11.14 2.69
C VAL A 70 -3.97 10.03 1.70
N ILE A 71 -4.98 9.24 2.01
CA ILE A 71 -5.47 8.18 1.14
C ILE A 71 -6.51 8.75 0.16
N GLY A 72 -7.63 9.28 0.64
CA GLY A 72 -8.62 9.97 -0.19
C GLY A 72 -8.94 9.22 -1.50
N ASP A 73 -8.73 9.88 -2.63
CA ASP A 73 -8.97 9.36 -4.00
C ASP A 73 -7.95 8.30 -4.47
N ARG A 74 -6.90 8.02 -3.68
CA ARG A 74 -5.99 6.90 -3.90
C ARG A 74 -6.63 5.55 -3.54
N SER A 75 -7.67 5.54 -2.71
CA SER A 75 -8.43 4.33 -2.40
C SER A 75 -9.42 4.00 -3.52
N LEU A 76 -9.58 2.70 -3.78
CA LEU A 76 -10.60 2.17 -4.68
C LEU A 76 -12.02 2.32 -4.11
N SER A 77 -12.18 2.13 -2.79
CA SER A 77 -13.49 2.15 -2.13
C SER A 77 -13.36 2.24 -0.60
N LYS A 78 -14.49 2.54 0.05
CA LYS A 78 -14.71 2.33 1.49
C LYS A 78 -15.12 0.89 1.84
N ASP A 79 -15.45 0.09 0.83
CA ASP A 79 -15.84 -1.31 0.98
C ASP A 79 -14.63 -2.22 0.74
N SER A 80 -14.28 -3.03 1.74
CA SER A 80 -13.11 -3.90 1.69
C SER A 80 -13.20 -5.01 0.65
N GLU A 81 -14.42 -5.49 0.34
CA GLU A 81 -14.61 -6.52 -0.69
C GLU A 81 -14.39 -5.93 -2.08
N VAL A 82 -14.90 -4.72 -2.33
CA VAL A 82 -14.66 -3.98 -3.57
C VAL A 82 -13.15 -3.73 -3.75
N VAL A 83 -12.48 -3.19 -2.72
CA VAL A 83 -11.01 -2.97 -2.76
C VAL A 83 -10.29 -4.29 -3.04
N SER A 84 -10.62 -5.36 -2.32
CA SER A 84 -9.98 -6.67 -2.47
C SER A 84 -10.12 -7.24 -3.88
N LYS A 85 -11.33 -7.17 -4.44
CA LYS A 85 -11.65 -7.65 -5.79
C LYS A 85 -10.87 -6.87 -6.85
N LEU A 86 -10.90 -5.55 -6.77
CA LEU A 86 -10.30 -4.68 -7.78
C LEU A 86 -8.77 -4.64 -7.66
N ALA A 87 -8.20 -4.59 -6.45
CA ALA A 87 -6.77 -4.68 -6.21
C ALA A 87 -6.16 -5.97 -6.76
N SER A 88 -6.87 -7.11 -6.59
CA SER A 88 -6.46 -8.38 -7.20
C SER A 88 -6.37 -8.29 -8.73
N ALA A 89 -7.26 -7.55 -9.37
CA ALA A 89 -7.23 -7.35 -10.82
C ALA A 89 -6.08 -6.42 -11.25
N LEU A 90 -5.81 -5.35 -10.49
CA LEU A 90 -4.67 -4.46 -10.71
C LEU A 90 -3.34 -5.23 -10.65
N VAL A 91 -3.12 -6.03 -9.60
CA VAL A 91 -1.91 -6.86 -9.47
C VAL A 91 -1.73 -7.79 -10.68
N ARG A 92 -2.80 -8.44 -11.14
CA ARG A 92 -2.71 -9.31 -12.33
C ARG A 92 -2.39 -8.56 -13.62
N GLY A 93 -2.82 -7.29 -13.73
CA GLY A 93 -2.46 -6.43 -14.86
C GLY A 93 -0.97 -6.09 -14.88
N TYR A 94 -0.38 -5.80 -13.72
CA TYR A 94 1.08 -5.61 -13.57
C TYR A 94 1.85 -6.87 -13.94
N ILE A 95 1.46 -8.03 -13.41
CA ILE A 95 2.08 -9.32 -13.78
C ILE A 95 2.02 -9.53 -15.29
N LYS A 96 0.89 -9.19 -15.94
CA LYS A 96 0.72 -9.36 -17.40
C LYS A 96 1.62 -8.44 -18.22
N SER A 97 1.99 -7.27 -17.68
CA SER A 97 2.91 -6.33 -18.32
C SER A 97 4.38 -6.52 -17.94
N ASP A 98 4.65 -7.51 -17.06
CA ASP A 98 6.01 -7.81 -16.56
C ASP A 98 6.62 -6.60 -15.82
N ILE A 99 5.80 -5.97 -14.96
CA ILE A 99 6.17 -4.93 -14.00
C ILE A 99 5.92 -5.49 -12.61
N LEU A 100 6.90 -5.35 -11.71
CA LEU A 100 6.76 -5.70 -10.31
C LEU A 100 5.81 -4.71 -9.63
N SER A 101 4.91 -5.24 -8.81
CA SER A 101 3.89 -4.46 -8.11
C SER A 101 4.14 -4.42 -6.61
N CYS A 102 3.73 -3.34 -5.95
CA CYS A 102 3.87 -3.15 -4.52
C CYS A 102 2.55 -2.70 -3.90
N ALA A 103 1.87 -3.60 -3.18
CA ALA A 103 0.65 -3.24 -2.46
C ALA A 103 0.97 -2.43 -1.20
N LYS A 104 0.22 -1.34 -0.96
CA LYS A 104 0.49 -0.41 0.13
C LYS A 104 -0.80 0.17 0.69
N HIS A 105 -0.80 0.60 1.98
CA HIS A 105 0.27 0.62 3.00
C HIS A 105 -0.11 -0.33 4.13
N PHE A 106 0.56 -1.46 4.24
CA PHE A 106 0.23 -2.51 5.23
C PHE A 106 0.34 -1.99 6.67
N PRO A 107 -0.62 -2.28 7.56
CA PRO A 107 -1.78 -3.17 7.44
C PRO A 107 -3.09 -2.46 7.01
N GLY A 108 -3.02 -1.23 6.52
CA GLY A 108 -4.13 -0.36 6.12
C GLY A 108 -3.99 1.03 6.71
N HIS A 109 -3.95 2.04 5.86
CA HIS A 109 -3.78 3.45 6.24
C HIS A 109 -5.10 4.24 6.16
N GLY A 110 -6.18 3.62 5.67
CA GLY A 110 -7.42 4.34 5.36
C GLY A 110 -8.26 4.81 6.54
N PHE A 111 -7.98 4.33 7.77
CA PHE A 111 -8.66 4.75 9.00
C PHE A 111 -7.99 5.93 9.69
N THR A 112 -6.69 6.16 9.49
CA THR A 112 -5.93 7.17 10.22
C THR A 112 -6.42 8.60 9.92
N SER A 113 -6.25 9.49 10.89
CA SER A 113 -6.57 10.92 10.75
C SER A 113 -5.33 11.80 10.62
N VAL A 114 -4.15 11.27 10.94
CA VAL A 114 -2.86 11.99 10.88
C VAL A 114 -2.10 11.57 9.64
N ASP A 115 -1.52 12.56 8.96
CA ASP A 115 -0.64 12.32 7.82
C ASP A 115 0.75 11.90 8.31
N SER A 116 1.19 10.71 7.91
CA SER A 116 2.51 10.15 8.26
C SER A 116 3.69 10.96 7.70
N HIS A 117 3.47 11.82 6.69
CA HIS A 117 4.47 12.80 6.26
C HIS A 117 4.73 13.89 7.31
N HIS A 118 3.80 14.13 8.23
CA HIS A 118 3.89 15.19 9.23
C HIS A 118 4.12 14.69 10.64
N ASP A 119 3.51 13.57 11.03
CA ASP A 119 3.72 12.95 12.33
C ASP A 119 3.35 11.46 12.32
N LEU A 120 3.59 10.73 13.42
CA LEU A 120 3.30 9.32 13.56
C LEU A 120 1.80 9.11 13.85
N PRO A 121 1.03 8.54 12.90
CA PRO A 121 -0.35 8.16 13.16
C PRO A 121 -0.43 7.09 14.25
N VAL A 122 -1.41 7.21 15.12
CA VAL A 122 -1.69 6.21 16.17
C VAL A 122 -3.09 5.66 15.95
N ASP A 123 -3.19 4.34 15.88
CA ASP A 123 -4.45 3.61 15.78
C ASP A 123 -4.58 2.69 17.01
N GLN A 124 -5.66 2.88 17.79
CA GLN A 124 -5.88 2.12 19.02
C GLN A 124 -6.51 0.74 18.79
N ARG A 125 -6.82 0.41 17.55
CA ARG A 125 -7.43 -0.88 17.21
C ARG A 125 -6.44 -2.02 17.44
N ASN A 126 -6.96 -3.16 17.92
CA ASN A 126 -6.22 -4.40 17.98
C ASN A 126 -6.34 -5.20 16.67
N LEU A 127 -5.63 -6.32 16.57
CA LEU A 127 -5.58 -7.13 15.35
C LEU A 127 -6.96 -7.65 14.92
N LYS A 128 -7.79 -8.06 15.88
CA LYS A 128 -9.15 -8.52 15.61
C LYS A 128 -10.02 -7.40 15.02
N GLU A 129 -9.89 -6.20 15.55
CA GLU A 129 -10.63 -5.04 15.04
C GLU A 129 -10.19 -4.66 13.61
N LEU A 130 -8.90 -4.80 13.28
CA LEU A 130 -8.42 -4.61 11.90
C LEU A 130 -9.01 -5.67 10.95
N GLU A 131 -9.15 -6.92 11.42
CA GLU A 131 -9.80 -7.99 10.65
C GLU A 131 -11.30 -7.73 10.49
N ASP A 132 -12.01 -7.47 11.58
CA ASP A 132 -13.46 -7.26 11.59
C ASP A 132 -13.89 -6.04 10.77
N LYS A 133 -13.04 -5.02 10.65
CA LYS A 133 -13.28 -3.82 9.83
C LYS A 133 -12.83 -3.99 8.37
N GLY A 134 -12.16 -5.08 8.05
CA GLY A 134 -11.79 -5.43 6.70
C GLY A 134 -10.52 -4.77 6.16
N ASP A 135 -9.74 -4.06 6.99
CA ASP A 135 -8.48 -3.41 6.55
C ASP A 135 -7.47 -4.43 5.98
N LEU A 136 -7.48 -5.67 6.51
CA LEU A 136 -6.54 -6.74 6.13
C LEU A 136 -6.98 -7.55 4.92
N GLU A 137 -8.26 -7.53 4.54
CA GLU A 137 -8.79 -8.35 3.45
C GLU A 137 -8.15 -8.04 2.08
N PRO A 138 -7.93 -6.77 1.70
CA PRO A 138 -7.22 -6.46 0.47
C PRO A 138 -5.81 -7.07 0.42
N PHE A 139 -5.07 -7.01 1.55
CA PHE A 139 -3.72 -7.60 1.63
C PHE A 139 -3.75 -9.12 1.49
N LYS A 140 -4.66 -9.81 2.20
CA LYS A 140 -4.89 -11.25 2.04
C LYS A 140 -5.20 -11.61 0.59
N ARG A 141 -5.96 -10.77 -0.12
CA ARG A 141 -6.36 -10.99 -1.49
C ARG A 141 -5.22 -10.78 -2.49
N VAL A 142 -4.45 -9.70 -2.34
CA VAL A 142 -3.31 -9.45 -3.25
C VAL A 142 -2.16 -10.42 -3.02
N ILE A 143 -1.96 -10.93 -1.80
CA ILE A 143 -1.04 -12.04 -1.51
C ILE A 143 -1.43 -13.29 -2.31
N LYS A 144 -2.71 -13.66 -2.31
CA LYS A 144 -3.22 -14.77 -3.16
C LYS A 144 -3.06 -14.49 -4.65
N SER A 145 -3.03 -13.23 -5.05
CA SER A 145 -2.80 -12.79 -6.44
C SER A 145 -1.33 -12.70 -6.81
N ARG A 146 -0.42 -13.05 -5.89
CA ARG A 146 1.04 -13.05 -6.06
C ARG A 146 1.63 -11.66 -6.27
N VAL A 147 1.18 -10.68 -5.46
CA VAL A 147 1.85 -9.38 -5.41
C VAL A 147 3.33 -9.55 -5.05
N ASP A 148 4.21 -8.84 -5.75
CA ASP A 148 5.66 -9.01 -5.61
C ASP A 148 6.18 -8.41 -4.32
N MET A 149 5.67 -7.22 -3.95
CA MET A 149 6.09 -6.47 -2.78
C MET A 149 4.90 -6.01 -1.96
N ILE A 150 5.11 -5.85 -0.65
CA ILE A 150 4.19 -5.16 0.27
C ILE A 150 4.98 -4.08 0.99
N MET A 151 4.48 -2.85 0.94
CA MET A 151 5.03 -1.69 1.63
C MET A 151 4.34 -1.50 2.97
N THR A 152 5.14 -1.34 4.04
CA THR A 152 4.64 -1.10 5.40
C THR A 152 4.33 0.36 5.63
N ALA A 153 3.22 0.63 6.33
CA ALA A 153 2.86 1.96 6.78
C ALA A 153 3.63 2.38 8.04
N HIS A 154 3.89 3.68 8.20
CA HIS A 154 4.39 4.23 9.45
C HIS A 154 3.21 4.57 10.37
N ILE A 155 2.61 3.54 10.97
CA ILE A 155 1.48 3.67 11.90
C ILE A 155 1.83 2.93 13.19
N LYS A 156 1.51 3.51 14.35
CA LYS A 156 1.65 2.85 15.64
C LYS A 156 0.30 2.26 16.07
N PHE A 157 0.33 0.99 16.46
CA PHE A 157 -0.80 0.27 17.05
C PHE A 157 -0.43 -0.15 18.48
N PRO A 158 -0.63 0.71 19.49
CA PRO A 158 -0.17 0.43 20.85
C PRO A 158 -0.77 -0.84 21.48
N ASN A 159 -1.97 -1.24 21.05
CA ASN A 159 -2.65 -2.44 21.52
C ASN A 159 -2.15 -3.73 20.82
N ILE A 160 -1.22 -3.62 19.86
CA ILE A 160 -0.57 -4.75 19.18
C ILE A 160 0.93 -4.73 19.46
N ASP A 161 1.58 -3.61 19.16
CA ASP A 161 3.00 -3.36 19.48
C ASP A 161 3.13 -2.02 20.18
N PRO A 162 3.29 -2.01 21.52
CA PRO A 162 3.44 -0.77 22.28
C PRO A 162 4.77 -0.07 22.06
N GLN A 163 5.76 -0.74 21.48
CA GLN A 163 7.12 -0.20 21.32
C GLN A 163 7.34 0.40 19.94
N HIS A 164 6.97 -0.32 18.87
CA HIS A 164 7.34 0.04 17.52
C HIS A 164 6.12 0.36 16.62
N PRO A 165 6.26 1.29 15.66
CA PRO A 165 5.33 1.39 14.55
C PRO A 165 5.48 0.17 13.62
N VAL A 166 4.49 -0.09 12.77
CA VAL A 166 4.44 -1.27 11.88
C VAL A 166 5.75 -1.51 11.13
N THR A 167 6.34 -0.48 10.55
CA THR A 167 7.58 -0.55 9.76
C THR A 167 8.76 -1.11 10.56
N LEU A 168 8.80 -0.88 11.88
CA LEU A 168 9.88 -1.29 12.77
C LEU A 168 9.48 -2.47 13.67
N SER A 169 8.31 -3.09 13.44
CA SER A 169 7.71 -4.08 14.33
C SER A 169 7.95 -5.52 13.86
N PRO A 170 8.75 -6.32 14.58
CA PRO A 170 8.86 -7.74 14.32
C PRO A 170 7.52 -8.49 14.47
N LEU A 171 6.59 -7.98 15.29
CA LEU A 171 5.25 -8.56 15.43
C LEU A 171 4.46 -8.43 14.13
N PHE A 172 4.40 -7.23 13.55
CA PHE A 172 3.65 -7.01 12.31
C PHE A 172 4.31 -7.68 11.11
N ILE A 173 5.62 -7.55 10.96
CA ILE A 173 6.33 -8.06 9.77
C ILE A 173 6.58 -9.57 9.91
N GLY A 174 7.19 -9.99 11.02
CA GLY A 174 7.62 -11.37 11.22
C GLY A 174 6.43 -12.30 11.53
N GLN A 175 5.72 -12.02 12.62
CA GLN A 175 4.69 -12.95 13.10
C GLN A 175 3.40 -12.85 12.29
N PHE A 176 2.96 -11.63 11.95
CA PHE A 176 1.69 -11.46 11.26
C PHE A 176 1.82 -11.56 9.73
N LEU A 177 2.58 -10.69 9.07
CA LEU A 177 2.64 -10.68 7.61
C LEU A 177 3.33 -11.94 7.05
N LYS A 178 4.54 -12.26 7.52
CA LYS A 178 5.29 -13.44 7.05
C LYS A 178 4.79 -14.75 7.69
N GLY A 179 4.36 -14.71 8.96
CA GLY A 179 3.88 -15.88 9.71
C GLY A 179 2.44 -16.21 9.38
N ALA A 180 1.47 -15.46 9.93
CA ALA A 180 0.04 -15.75 9.84
C ALA A 180 -0.51 -15.61 8.41
N LEU A 181 -0.17 -14.52 7.69
CA LEU A 181 -0.59 -14.32 6.30
C LEU A 181 0.27 -15.11 5.30
N ARG A 182 1.36 -15.72 5.74
CA ARG A 182 2.28 -16.53 4.92
C ARG A 182 2.82 -15.81 3.69
N TYR A 183 3.00 -14.48 3.76
CA TYR A 183 3.58 -13.73 2.68
C TYR A 183 5.04 -14.14 2.45
N ARG A 184 5.41 -14.38 1.19
CA ARG A 184 6.76 -14.85 0.80
C ARG A 184 7.46 -13.90 -0.17
N GLY A 185 6.80 -12.79 -0.54
CA GLY A 185 7.40 -11.73 -1.36
C GLY A 185 8.29 -10.80 -0.56
N ILE A 186 8.67 -9.70 -1.18
CA ILE A 186 9.54 -8.69 -0.58
C ILE A 186 8.69 -7.77 0.28
N VAL A 187 9.15 -7.51 1.51
CA VAL A 187 8.61 -6.45 2.38
C VAL A 187 9.53 -5.25 2.25
N ILE A 188 8.95 -4.10 1.94
CA ILE A 188 9.69 -2.84 1.91
C ILE A 188 9.06 -1.85 2.89
N THR A 189 9.82 -0.87 3.31
CA THR A 189 9.31 0.26 4.11
C THR A 189 8.76 1.34 3.18
N ASP A 190 7.83 2.15 3.69
CA ASP A 190 7.66 3.51 3.17
C ASP A 190 8.93 4.33 3.46
N ASP A 191 9.02 5.56 2.98
CA ASP A 191 10.21 6.40 3.09
C ASP A 191 10.61 6.59 4.57
N LEU A 192 11.80 6.10 4.91
CA LEU A 192 12.33 6.17 6.27
C LEU A 192 12.69 7.60 6.73
N ASP A 193 12.75 8.56 5.81
CA ASP A 193 12.96 9.97 6.13
C ASP A 193 11.65 10.71 6.51
N MET A 194 10.50 10.02 6.46
CA MET A 194 9.22 10.61 6.88
C MET A 194 9.21 10.99 8.34
N LYS A 195 8.51 12.09 8.66
CA LYS A 195 8.44 12.63 10.04
C LYS A 195 7.77 11.69 11.03
N ALA A 196 6.96 10.76 10.56
CA ALA A 196 6.40 9.68 11.38
C ALA A 196 7.49 8.85 12.08
N LEU A 197 8.67 8.72 11.51
CA LEU A 197 9.80 8.03 12.11
C LEU A 197 10.84 9.00 12.67
N THR A 198 11.29 9.97 11.88
CA THR A 198 12.43 10.82 12.21
C THR A 198 12.20 11.77 13.40
N LYS A 199 10.94 12.01 13.80
CA LYS A 199 10.60 12.73 15.02
C LYS A 199 10.65 11.87 16.29
N HIS A 200 10.59 10.54 16.15
CA HIS A 200 10.38 9.62 17.27
C HIS A 200 11.56 8.66 17.49
N PHE A 201 12.41 8.49 16.48
CA PHE A 201 13.57 7.61 16.52
C PHE A 201 14.83 8.32 16.02
N PRO A 202 16.02 8.01 16.58
CA PRO A 202 17.28 8.48 16.02
C PRO A 202 17.43 8.03 14.57
N LYS A 203 17.83 8.94 13.69
CA LYS A 203 17.84 8.69 12.25
C LYS A 203 18.77 7.52 11.86
N GLU A 204 19.88 7.36 12.56
CA GLU A 204 20.83 6.28 12.39
C GLU A 204 20.30 4.90 12.80
N ASP A 205 19.35 4.85 13.73
CA ASP A 205 18.78 3.60 14.24
C ASP A 205 17.64 3.08 13.35
N ILE A 206 16.92 3.96 12.65
CA ILE A 206 15.73 3.60 11.87
C ILE A 206 16.01 2.48 10.85
N PRO A 207 17.05 2.56 9.99
CA PRO A 207 17.34 1.49 9.02
C PRO A 207 17.70 0.17 9.69
N VAL A 208 18.40 0.23 10.83
CA VAL A 208 18.80 -0.96 11.59
C VAL A 208 17.58 -1.65 12.18
N LEU A 209 16.68 -0.88 12.81
CA LEU A 209 15.41 -1.40 13.36
C LEU A 209 14.50 -1.97 12.28
N ALA A 210 14.46 -1.36 11.09
CA ALA A 210 13.65 -1.84 9.98
C ALA A 210 14.16 -3.17 9.40
N LEU A 211 15.43 -3.54 9.61
CA LEU A 211 16.03 -4.79 9.12
C LEU A 211 16.02 -5.93 10.14
N GLN A 212 15.77 -5.66 11.41
CA GLN A 212 15.67 -6.64 12.49
C GLN A 212 14.32 -7.37 12.50
#